data_67cfd2e1f91e6dea6e49de8525b1623d
#
_entry.id   67cfd2e1f91e6dea6e49de8525b1623d
#
_cell.length_a   1.000
_cell.length_b   1.000
_cell.length_c   1.000
_cell.angle_alpha   90.00
_cell.angle_beta   90.00
_cell.angle_gamma   90.00
#
_symmetry.space_group_name_H-M   'P 1'
#
loop_
_entity.id
_entity.type
_entity.pdbx_description
1 polymer ?
#
loop_
_entity_poly.entity_id
_entity_poly.type
_entity_poly.pdbx_seq_one_letter_code
_entity_poly.pdbx_strand_id
1 'polypeptide(L)'
;MNSATDNPTIFPALDKIVSAGNFHGQPLALALDFLAIAVAELGSISERRINQLVLGKRGLPPFLVARPGLNSGFMIPQYTAASIVSRNKQLCTPCCVDSIDSSQAQEDHVSMGANSALKCYTVVNNVRQVLATELFNAAQALEFRRPSRTSERLEKLVAEFRKHVPFIEDDTTMYPHLHKADKFLKDEWHFN
;
A
#
# COMPACT_ATOMS: atom_id res chain seq x y z
N MET A 1 -13.88 15.13 7.59
CA MET A 1 -13.93 15.48 6.16
C MET A 1 -15.30 15.98 5.70
N ASN A 2 -16.40 15.61 6.35
CA ASN A 2 -17.76 16.00 5.91
C ASN A 2 -18.32 17.22 6.68
N SER A 3 -17.46 18.03 7.26
CA SER A 3 -17.86 19.26 7.95
C SER A 3 -17.98 20.42 6.99
N ALA A 4 -18.91 21.33 7.25
CA ALA A 4 -18.90 22.63 6.60
C ALA A 4 -17.70 23.43 7.14
N THR A 5 -16.76 23.79 6.25
CA THR A 5 -15.51 24.44 6.59
C THR A 5 -15.46 25.79 5.89
N ASP A 6 -15.90 26.83 6.57
CA ASP A 6 -15.91 28.18 6.02
C ASP A 6 -15.48 29.21 7.07
N ASN A 7 -15.14 30.40 6.63
CA ASN A 7 -14.80 31.55 7.47
C ASN A 7 -15.27 32.84 6.79
N PRO A 8 -16.11 33.65 7.48
CA PRO A 8 -16.71 33.37 8.79
C PRO A 8 -17.85 32.35 8.75
N THR A 9 -18.05 31.61 9.84
CA THR A 9 -19.20 30.74 10.00
C THR A 9 -20.38 31.55 10.54
N ILE A 10 -21.53 31.47 9.86
CA ILE A 10 -22.75 32.22 10.19
C ILE A 10 -23.77 31.28 10.83
N PHE A 11 -24.27 31.67 12.01
CA PHE A 11 -25.30 30.95 12.76
C PHE A 11 -26.57 31.81 12.86
N PRO A 12 -27.45 31.82 11.85
CA PRO A 12 -28.60 32.71 11.83
C PRO A 12 -29.55 32.54 13.03
N ALA A 13 -29.74 31.29 13.46
CA ALA A 13 -30.61 30.96 14.62
C ALA A 13 -30.08 31.51 15.95
N LEU A 14 -28.80 31.86 16.04
CA LEU A 14 -28.15 32.36 17.24
C LEU A 14 -27.72 33.83 17.10
N ASP A 15 -28.03 34.44 15.96
CA ASP A 15 -27.56 35.80 15.60
C ASP A 15 -26.06 35.99 15.83
N LYS A 16 -25.27 34.99 15.37
CA LYS A 16 -23.81 34.98 15.56
C LYS A 16 -23.07 34.81 14.25
N ILE A 17 -21.99 35.56 14.15
CA ILE A 17 -20.95 35.41 13.12
C ILE A 17 -19.64 35.11 13.86
N VAL A 18 -18.99 34.00 13.53
CA VAL A 18 -17.76 33.56 14.16
C VAL A 18 -16.66 33.47 13.12
N SER A 19 -15.65 34.32 13.27
CA SER A 19 -14.40 34.20 12.50
C SER A 19 -13.44 33.30 13.24
N ALA A 20 -13.06 32.18 12.65
CA ALA A 20 -12.17 31.20 13.25
C ALA A 20 -11.50 30.33 12.17
N GLY A 21 -10.46 29.59 12.55
CA GLY A 21 -9.69 28.70 11.67
C GLY A 21 -10.38 27.37 11.37
N ASN A 22 -11.69 27.34 11.24
CA ASN A 22 -12.45 26.09 11.00
C ASN A 22 -12.11 25.43 9.67
N PHE A 23 -11.62 26.17 8.70
CA PHE A 23 -11.16 25.67 7.38
C PHE A 23 -9.70 25.22 7.38
N HIS A 24 -8.97 25.34 8.49
CA HIS A 24 -7.54 25.04 8.55
C HIS A 24 -7.28 23.51 8.47
N GLY A 25 -6.48 23.11 7.49
CA GLY A 25 -6.22 21.70 7.18
C GLY A 25 -5.21 20.99 8.08
N GLN A 26 -4.61 21.67 9.07
CA GLN A 26 -3.54 21.10 9.91
C GLN A 26 -3.95 19.84 10.69
N PRO A 27 -5.14 19.73 11.29
CA PRO A 27 -5.56 18.48 11.92
C PRO A 27 -5.61 17.30 10.96
N LEU A 28 -6.01 17.54 9.70
CA LEU A 28 -6.01 16.52 8.64
C LEU A 28 -4.58 16.18 8.21
N ALA A 29 -3.71 17.17 8.06
CA ALA A 29 -2.30 16.97 7.72
C ALA A 29 -1.60 16.05 8.73
N LEU A 30 -1.75 16.31 10.02
CA LEU A 30 -1.21 15.48 11.11
C LEU A 30 -1.72 14.04 11.04
N ALA A 31 -3.05 13.86 10.91
CA ALA A 31 -3.66 12.54 10.85
C ALA A 31 -3.22 11.74 9.62
N LEU A 32 -3.10 12.40 8.45
CA LEU A 32 -2.72 11.75 7.20
C LEU A 32 -1.23 11.40 7.17
N ASP A 33 -0.35 12.23 7.72
CA ASP A 33 1.06 11.89 7.87
C ASP A 33 1.26 10.71 8.83
N PHE A 34 0.55 10.70 9.96
CA PHE A 34 0.58 9.57 10.88
C PHE A 34 0.06 8.28 10.22
N LEU A 35 -1.04 8.37 9.46
CA LEU A 35 -1.58 7.24 8.71
C LEU A 35 -0.59 6.73 7.67
N ALA A 36 0.09 7.60 6.93
CA ALA A 36 1.08 7.22 5.94
C ALA A 36 2.23 6.41 6.57
N ILE A 37 2.73 6.84 7.73
CA ILE A 37 3.77 6.14 8.49
C ILE A 37 3.27 4.75 8.94
N ALA A 38 2.09 4.69 9.53
CA ALA A 38 1.50 3.44 10.01
C ALA A 38 1.26 2.41 8.89
N VAL A 39 0.74 2.86 7.74
CA VAL A 39 0.50 2.00 6.57
C VAL A 39 1.82 1.53 5.94
N ALA A 40 2.86 2.38 5.90
CA ALA A 40 4.17 2.00 5.39
C ALA A 40 4.80 0.84 6.17
N GLU A 41 4.54 0.73 7.47
CA GLU A 41 4.99 -0.37 8.33
C GLU A 41 4.41 -1.72 7.85
N LEU A 42 3.13 -1.76 7.47
CA LEU A 42 2.50 -2.96 6.91
C LEU A 42 3.19 -3.40 5.60
N GLY A 43 3.55 -2.45 4.75
CA GLY A 43 4.32 -2.73 3.53
C GLY A 43 5.71 -3.30 3.83
N SER A 44 6.38 -2.77 4.84
CA SER A 44 7.71 -3.25 5.27
C SER A 44 7.66 -4.70 5.74
N ILE A 45 6.69 -5.06 6.57
CA ILE A 45 6.49 -6.45 7.05
C ILE A 45 6.17 -7.37 5.87
N SER A 46 5.29 -6.97 4.96
CA SER A 46 4.92 -7.74 3.78
C SER A 46 6.14 -8.05 2.90
N GLU A 47 6.96 -7.05 2.62
CA GLU A 47 8.19 -7.24 1.84
C GLU A 47 9.15 -8.22 2.54
N ARG A 48 9.30 -8.16 3.86
CA ARG A 48 10.12 -9.14 4.60
C ARG A 48 9.59 -10.56 4.47
N ARG A 49 8.27 -10.78 4.40
CA ARG A 49 7.66 -12.09 4.14
C ARG A 49 7.93 -12.57 2.72
N ILE A 50 7.82 -11.68 1.71
CA ILE A 50 8.21 -11.98 0.33
C ILE A 50 9.67 -12.45 0.28
N ASN A 51 10.58 -11.71 0.91
CA ASN A 51 11.98 -12.07 0.97
C ASN A 51 12.18 -13.46 1.58
N GLN A 52 11.50 -13.80 2.68
CA GLN A 52 11.59 -15.13 3.31
C GLN A 52 11.10 -16.25 2.39
N LEU A 53 10.11 -16.01 1.55
CA LEU A 53 9.60 -17.01 0.61
C LEU A 53 10.61 -17.34 -0.49
N VAL A 54 11.33 -16.33 -1.03
CA VAL A 54 12.27 -16.52 -2.14
C VAL A 54 13.64 -17.03 -1.73
N LEU A 55 13.95 -17.07 -0.43
CA LEU A 55 15.27 -17.52 0.07
C LEU A 55 15.56 -19.02 -0.10
N GLY A 56 14.61 -19.83 -0.57
CA GLY A 56 14.81 -21.28 -0.69
C GLY A 56 14.93 -22.00 0.64
N LYS A 57 14.26 -21.50 1.68
CA LYS A 57 14.23 -22.10 3.03
C LYS A 57 12.93 -22.87 3.28
N ARG A 58 12.93 -23.65 4.37
CA ARG A 58 11.75 -24.39 4.84
C ARG A 58 11.18 -25.33 3.76
N GLY A 59 12.03 -25.93 2.92
CA GLY A 59 11.64 -26.87 1.87
C GLY A 59 10.99 -26.21 0.64
N LEU A 60 11.10 -24.90 0.48
CA LEU A 60 10.75 -24.20 -0.75
C LEU A 60 11.99 -24.08 -1.66
N PRO A 61 11.84 -24.12 -2.98
CA PRO A 61 12.96 -23.91 -3.87
C PRO A 61 13.39 -22.42 -3.87
N PRO A 62 14.68 -22.12 -4.06
CA PRO A 62 15.14 -20.75 -4.25
C PRO A 62 14.35 -20.06 -5.37
N PHE A 63 14.01 -18.79 -5.16
CA PHE A 63 13.23 -17.95 -6.09
C PHE A 63 11.88 -18.56 -6.53
N LEU A 64 11.35 -19.54 -5.79
CA LEU A 64 10.05 -20.21 -6.05
C LEU A 64 9.92 -20.76 -7.48
N VAL A 65 10.99 -21.35 -8.01
CA VAL A 65 11.02 -22.03 -9.32
C VAL A 65 11.59 -23.42 -9.21
N ALA A 66 11.11 -24.34 -10.08
CA ALA A 66 11.53 -25.74 -10.03
C ALA A 66 13.01 -25.96 -10.43
N ARG A 67 13.55 -25.08 -11.27
CA ARG A 67 14.93 -25.16 -11.79
C ARG A 67 15.69 -23.86 -11.48
N PRO A 68 16.05 -23.60 -10.20
CA PRO A 68 16.83 -22.42 -9.84
C PRO A 68 18.21 -22.47 -10.49
N GLY A 69 18.72 -21.32 -10.92
CA GLY A 69 19.98 -21.21 -11.68
C GLY A 69 19.77 -21.18 -13.19
N LEU A 70 18.84 -21.98 -13.73
CA LEU A 70 18.34 -21.83 -15.10
C LEU A 70 17.30 -20.69 -15.14
N ASN A 71 16.44 -20.63 -14.13
CA ASN A 71 15.42 -19.61 -13.97
C ASN A 71 15.74 -18.70 -12.79
N SER A 72 15.44 -17.41 -12.93
CA SER A 72 15.51 -16.38 -11.89
C SER A 72 14.19 -16.22 -11.10
N GLY A 73 13.09 -16.68 -11.68
CA GLY A 73 11.78 -16.80 -11.07
C GLY A 73 11.29 -15.53 -10.37
N PHE A 74 10.98 -15.66 -9.09
CA PHE A 74 10.39 -14.60 -8.27
C PHE A 74 11.41 -13.60 -7.68
N MET A 75 12.64 -13.57 -8.20
CA MET A 75 13.61 -12.55 -7.85
C MET A 75 13.09 -11.15 -8.19
N ILE A 76 12.55 -10.94 -9.40
CA ILE A 76 12.05 -9.63 -9.85
C ILE A 76 10.83 -9.14 -9.06
N PRO A 77 9.81 -9.96 -8.75
CA PRO A 77 8.75 -9.57 -7.81
C PRO A 77 9.29 -9.09 -6.45
N GLN A 78 10.29 -9.75 -5.88
CA GLN A 78 10.91 -9.33 -4.62
C GLN A 78 11.62 -7.97 -4.77
N TYR A 79 12.38 -7.75 -5.84
CA TYR A 79 13.00 -6.45 -6.12
C TYR A 79 11.96 -5.34 -6.29
N THR A 80 10.84 -5.64 -6.94
CA THR A 80 9.71 -4.70 -7.09
C THR A 80 9.17 -4.29 -5.72
N ALA A 81 8.87 -5.24 -4.85
CA ALA A 81 8.40 -4.96 -3.50
C ALA A 81 9.42 -4.15 -2.68
N ALA A 82 10.71 -4.52 -2.75
CA ALA A 82 11.79 -3.81 -2.06
C ALA A 82 11.92 -2.35 -2.52
N SER A 83 11.81 -2.08 -3.82
CA SER A 83 11.87 -0.73 -4.37
C SER A 83 10.71 0.15 -3.90
N ILE A 84 9.49 -0.42 -3.85
CA ILE A 84 8.30 0.27 -3.36
C ILE A 84 8.44 0.61 -1.87
N VAL A 85 8.90 -0.33 -1.05
CA VAL A 85 9.13 -0.10 0.39
C VAL A 85 10.22 0.96 0.61
N SER A 86 11.29 0.93 -0.18
CA SER A 86 12.33 1.96 -0.13
C SER A 86 11.77 3.35 -0.44
N ARG A 87 10.91 3.48 -1.46
CA ARG A 87 10.22 4.72 -1.78
C ARG A 87 9.28 5.17 -0.66
N ASN A 88 8.53 4.25 -0.05
CA ASN A 88 7.64 4.57 1.06
C ASN A 88 8.37 5.18 2.26
N LYS A 89 9.61 4.77 2.54
CA LYS A 89 10.42 5.37 3.61
C LYS A 89 10.64 6.87 3.39
N GLN A 90 10.86 7.29 2.15
CA GLN A 90 10.99 8.72 1.81
C GLN A 90 9.64 9.43 1.94
N LEU A 91 8.55 8.79 1.52
CA LEU A 91 7.20 9.32 1.64
C LEU A 91 6.69 9.41 3.09
N CYS A 92 7.37 8.80 4.06
CA CYS A 92 7.06 8.92 5.48
C CYS A 92 7.58 10.22 6.12
N THR A 93 8.32 11.07 5.40
CA THR A 93 8.70 12.40 5.90
C THR A 93 7.44 13.25 6.05
N PRO A 94 7.13 13.77 7.26
CA PRO A 94 5.90 14.53 7.50
C PRO A 94 5.84 15.83 6.69
N CYS A 95 4.69 16.12 6.09
CA CYS A 95 4.40 17.41 5.46
C CYS A 95 3.78 18.40 6.45
N CYS A 96 3.15 17.90 7.51
CA CYS A 96 2.48 18.71 8.52
C CYS A 96 3.43 19.59 9.37
N VAL A 97 4.73 19.37 9.26
CA VAL A 97 5.76 20.16 9.95
C VAL A 97 6.13 21.43 9.19
N ASP A 98 5.65 21.57 7.95
CA ASP A 98 5.95 22.70 7.08
C ASP A 98 4.82 23.72 7.07
N SER A 99 5.18 24.99 6.90
CA SER A 99 4.27 26.11 6.73
C SER A 99 4.94 27.21 5.91
N ILE A 100 4.16 27.93 5.15
CA ILE A 100 4.60 29.09 4.36
C ILE A 100 3.62 30.25 4.53
N ASP A 101 4.13 31.48 4.56
CA ASP A 101 3.29 32.66 4.52
C ASP A 101 2.66 32.82 3.14
N SER A 102 1.41 33.28 3.10
CA SER A 102 0.71 33.57 1.85
C SER A 102 -0.13 34.85 1.95
N SER A 103 -0.71 35.30 0.81
CA SER A 103 -1.60 36.46 0.75
C SER A 103 -0.99 37.73 1.39
N GLN A 104 0.28 38.01 1.09
CA GLN A 104 1.02 39.14 1.67
C GLN A 104 1.12 39.08 3.20
N ALA A 105 1.40 37.90 3.73
CA ALA A 105 1.47 37.59 5.17
C ALA A 105 0.13 37.75 5.93
N GLN A 106 -0.99 37.71 5.22
CA GLN A 106 -2.30 37.65 5.87
C GLN A 106 -2.52 36.24 6.49
N GLU A 107 -2.11 35.18 5.77
CA GLU A 107 -2.02 33.81 6.30
C GLU A 107 -0.57 33.57 6.72
N ASP A 108 -0.30 33.59 8.01
CA ASP A 108 1.02 33.40 8.62
C ASP A 108 1.33 31.95 8.97
N HIS A 109 0.31 31.09 9.08
CA HIS A 109 0.43 29.65 9.32
C HIS A 109 -0.52 28.86 8.42
N VAL A 110 0.04 28.31 7.34
CA VAL A 110 -0.70 27.56 6.32
C VAL A 110 -0.40 26.06 6.46
N SER A 111 -1.44 25.20 6.40
CA SER A 111 -1.26 23.76 6.46
C SER A 111 -0.81 23.19 5.12
N MET A 112 0.05 22.18 5.17
CA MET A 112 0.41 21.35 3.99
C MET A 112 -0.51 20.13 3.86
N GLY A 113 -1.80 20.27 4.19
CA GLY A 113 -2.79 19.20 4.18
C GLY A 113 -2.96 18.50 2.83
N ALA A 114 -2.92 19.24 1.74
CA ALA A 114 -2.98 18.67 0.39
C ALA A 114 -1.78 17.76 0.11
N ASN A 115 -0.57 18.18 0.49
CA ASN A 115 0.65 17.38 0.34
C ASN A 115 0.59 16.10 1.19
N SER A 116 0.13 16.19 2.45
CA SER A 116 -0.08 15.04 3.32
C SER A 116 -1.08 14.06 2.72
N ALA A 117 -2.19 14.56 2.15
CA ALA A 117 -3.22 13.72 1.54
C ALA A 117 -2.72 12.97 0.31
N LEU A 118 -2.07 13.65 -0.63
CA LEU A 118 -1.51 13.03 -1.84
C LEU A 118 -0.44 12.01 -1.51
N LYS A 119 0.42 12.33 -0.55
CA LYS A 119 1.46 11.43 -0.06
C LYS A 119 0.87 10.18 0.60
N CYS A 120 -0.10 10.35 1.50
CA CYS A 120 -0.80 9.23 2.15
C CYS A 120 -1.50 8.34 1.11
N TYR A 121 -2.20 8.91 0.16
CA TYR A 121 -2.82 8.18 -0.95
C TYR A 121 -1.79 7.36 -1.73
N THR A 122 -0.62 7.94 -2.02
CA THR A 122 0.47 7.24 -2.71
C THR A 122 0.98 6.06 -1.88
N VAL A 123 1.22 6.24 -0.57
CA VAL A 123 1.69 5.17 0.32
C VAL A 123 0.68 4.02 0.40
N VAL A 124 -0.63 4.32 0.54
CA VAL A 124 -1.68 3.29 0.56
C VAL A 124 -1.69 2.45 -0.73
N ASN A 125 -1.61 3.10 -1.89
CA ASN A 125 -1.55 2.39 -3.17
C ASN A 125 -0.27 1.55 -3.31
N ASN A 126 0.87 2.08 -2.90
CA ASN A 126 2.13 1.37 -2.88
C ASN A 126 2.07 0.12 -2.00
N VAL A 127 1.50 0.23 -0.80
CA VAL A 127 1.37 -0.92 0.13
C VAL A 127 0.43 -1.97 -0.45
N ARG A 128 -0.68 -1.59 -1.10
CA ARG A 128 -1.55 -2.54 -1.80
C ARG A 128 -0.76 -3.33 -2.86
N GLN A 129 0.11 -2.68 -3.64
CA GLN A 129 0.95 -3.36 -4.63
C GLN A 129 1.94 -4.34 -3.98
N VAL A 130 2.51 -3.99 -2.82
CA VAL A 130 3.37 -4.91 -2.05
C VAL A 130 2.59 -6.11 -1.56
N LEU A 131 1.36 -5.92 -1.04
CA LEU A 131 0.47 -7.01 -0.61
C LEU A 131 0.07 -7.91 -1.78
N ALA A 132 -0.22 -7.34 -2.95
CA ALA A 132 -0.49 -8.10 -4.17
C ALA A 132 0.71 -8.95 -4.60
N THR A 133 1.91 -8.39 -4.50
CA THR A 133 3.16 -9.12 -4.75
C THR A 133 3.35 -10.24 -3.73
N GLU A 134 3.03 -10.02 -2.44
CA GLU A 134 3.06 -11.06 -1.42
C GLU A 134 2.08 -12.19 -1.73
N LEU A 135 0.83 -11.88 -2.09
CA LEU A 135 -0.16 -12.87 -2.49
C LEU A 135 0.33 -13.71 -3.68
N PHE A 136 0.92 -13.08 -4.69
CA PHE A 136 1.48 -13.78 -5.84
C PHE A 136 2.62 -14.73 -5.44
N ASN A 137 3.56 -14.28 -4.60
CA ASN A 137 4.64 -15.12 -4.08
C ASN A 137 4.12 -16.25 -3.19
N ALA A 138 3.15 -15.98 -2.32
CA ALA A 138 2.56 -16.97 -1.43
C ALA A 138 1.77 -18.04 -2.20
N ALA A 139 0.97 -17.65 -3.19
CA ALA A 139 0.26 -18.57 -4.06
C ALA A 139 1.25 -19.47 -4.82
N GLN A 140 2.35 -18.92 -5.33
CA GLN A 140 3.42 -19.67 -5.98
C GLN A 140 4.05 -20.69 -5.02
N ALA A 141 4.39 -20.26 -3.81
CA ALA A 141 5.00 -21.10 -2.80
C ALA A 141 4.10 -22.27 -2.36
N LEU A 142 2.79 -22.07 -2.29
CA LEU A 142 1.84 -23.12 -1.92
C LEU A 142 1.82 -24.29 -2.90
N GLU A 143 2.06 -24.07 -4.19
CA GLU A 143 2.11 -25.17 -5.16
C GLU A 143 3.29 -26.12 -4.90
N PHE A 144 4.43 -25.61 -4.43
CA PHE A 144 5.57 -26.45 -4.01
C PHE A 144 5.33 -27.21 -2.70
N ARG A 145 4.21 -26.93 -2.02
CA ARG A 145 3.79 -27.64 -0.80
C ARG A 145 2.74 -28.72 -1.08
N ARG A 146 2.24 -28.81 -2.29
CA ARG A 146 1.26 -29.85 -2.64
C ARG A 146 1.86 -31.26 -2.39
N PRO A 147 1.10 -32.25 -1.86
CA PRO A 147 -0.36 -32.23 -1.67
C PRO A 147 -0.85 -31.61 -0.35
N SER A 148 0.02 -31.06 0.49
CA SER A 148 -0.39 -30.35 1.70
C SER A 148 -1.33 -29.19 1.36
N ARG A 149 -2.33 -28.98 2.20
CA ARG A 149 -3.33 -27.92 2.02
C ARG A 149 -3.31 -26.94 3.18
N THR A 150 -3.73 -25.74 2.91
CA THR A 150 -3.97 -24.69 3.93
C THR A 150 -5.44 -24.75 4.42
N SER A 151 -5.93 -23.73 5.11
CA SER A 151 -7.34 -23.68 5.52
C SER A 151 -8.27 -23.56 4.31
N GLU A 152 -9.52 -24.03 4.44
CA GLU A 152 -10.51 -23.96 3.35
C GLU A 152 -10.70 -22.52 2.82
N ARG A 153 -10.67 -21.53 3.72
CA ARG A 153 -10.78 -20.11 3.34
C ARG A 153 -9.63 -19.69 2.43
N LEU A 154 -8.41 -20.07 2.78
CA LEU A 154 -7.22 -19.72 1.98
C LEU A 154 -7.15 -20.53 0.68
N GLU A 155 -7.59 -21.80 0.68
CA GLU A 155 -7.69 -22.58 -0.57
C GLU A 155 -8.68 -21.93 -1.55
N LYS A 156 -9.82 -21.42 -1.06
CA LYS A 156 -10.79 -20.67 -1.88
C LYS A 156 -10.16 -19.39 -2.44
N LEU A 157 -9.47 -18.61 -1.60
CA LEU A 157 -8.75 -17.40 -2.04
C LEU A 157 -7.75 -17.73 -3.16
N VAL A 158 -6.92 -18.75 -2.95
CA VAL A 158 -5.91 -19.15 -3.94
C VAL A 158 -6.57 -19.65 -5.23
N ALA A 159 -7.66 -20.41 -5.14
CA ALA A 159 -8.40 -20.89 -6.32
C ALA A 159 -8.98 -19.73 -7.14
N GLU A 160 -9.57 -18.71 -6.50
CA GLU A 160 -10.04 -17.51 -7.18
C GLU A 160 -8.88 -16.71 -7.80
N PHE A 161 -7.82 -16.48 -7.03
CA PHE A 161 -6.62 -15.79 -7.51
C PHE A 161 -6.01 -16.46 -8.74
N ARG A 162 -5.98 -17.80 -8.77
CA ARG A 162 -5.44 -18.61 -9.89
C ARG A 162 -6.22 -18.48 -11.19
N LYS A 163 -7.45 -17.99 -11.17
CA LYS A 163 -8.21 -17.67 -12.40
C LYS A 163 -7.58 -16.48 -13.14
N HIS A 164 -6.86 -15.61 -12.44
CA HIS A 164 -6.26 -14.38 -12.97
C HIS A 164 -4.75 -14.49 -13.18
N VAL A 165 -4.07 -15.18 -12.26
CA VAL A 165 -2.61 -15.29 -12.22
C VAL A 165 -2.22 -16.78 -12.15
N PRO A 166 -1.64 -17.34 -13.23
CA PRO A 166 -1.27 -18.74 -13.30
C PRO A 166 -0.07 -19.07 -12.39
N PHE A 167 0.16 -20.37 -12.18
CA PHE A 167 1.46 -20.84 -11.69
C PHE A 167 2.55 -20.52 -12.73
N ILE A 168 3.70 -20.09 -12.27
CA ILE A 168 4.84 -19.75 -13.13
C ILE A 168 5.86 -20.89 -13.04
N GLU A 169 6.00 -21.63 -14.12
CA GLU A 169 6.92 -22.76 -14.20
C GLU A 169 8.34 -22.33 -14.62
N ASP A 170 8.45 -21.51 -15.65
CA ASP A 170 9.69 -20.98 -16.19
C ASP A 170 9.67 -19.43 -16.23
N ASP A 171 10.84 -18.84 -16.40
CA ASP A 171 10.98 -17.38 -16.48
C ASP A 171 10.07 -16.78 -17.56
N THR A 172 9.34 -15.74 -17.17
CA THR A 172 8.43 -15.00 -18.03
C THR A 172 8.41 -13.52 -17.63
N THR A 173 7.76 -12.70 -18.43
CA THR A 173 7.51 -11.29 -18.08
C THR A 173 6.59 -11.20 -16.87
N MET A 174 7.11 -10.75 -15.72
CA MET A 174 6.37 -10.70 -14.45
C MET A 174 5.39 -9.52 -14.36
N TYR A 175 5.63 -8.43 -15.08
CA TYR A 175 4.82 -7.22 -15.04
C TYR A 175 3.31 -7.46 -15.22
N PRO A 176 2.82 -8.21 -16.23
CA PRO A 176 1.38 -8.45 -16.39
C PRO A 176 0.77 -9.20 -15.20
N HIS A 177 1.51 -10.13 -14.60
CA HIS A 177 1.05 -10.92 -13.45
C HIS A 177 0.94 -10.07 -12.18
N LEU A 178 1.91 -9.17 -11.94
CA LEU A 178 1.87 -8.21 -10.83
C LEU A 178 0.66 -7.27 -10.95
N HIS A 179 0.36 -6.77 -12.15
CA HIS A 179 -0.83 -5.94 -12.37
C HIS A 179 -2.15 -6.70 -12.16
N LYS A 180 -2.23 -7.95 -12.63
CA LYS A 180 -3.42 -8.78 -12.38
C LYS A 180 -3.60 -9.07 -10.90
N ALA A 181 -2.50 -9.30 -10.17
CA ALA A 181 -2.54 -9.50 -8.72
C ALA A 181 -3.03 -8.23 -7.98
N ASP A 182 -2.54 -7.03 -8.36
CA ASP A 182 -3.00 -5.77 -7.79
C ASP A 182 -4.48 -5.51 -8.09
N LYS A 183 -4.92 -5.76 -9.32
CA LYS A 183 -6.31 -5.64 -9.72
C LYS A 183 -7.21 -6.58 -8.94
N PHE A 184 -6.81 -7.83 -8.74
CA PHE A 184 -7.55 -8.81 -7.96
C PHE A 184 -7.81 -8.32 -6.54
N LEU A 185 -6.79 -7.79 -5.84
CA LEU A 185 -6.96 -7.25 -4.49
C LEU A 185 -7.83 -5.99 -4.45
N LYS A 186 -7.76 -5.17 -5.49
CA LYS A 186 -8.48 -3.89 -5.53
C LYS A 186 -9.96 -4.06 -5.84
N ASP A 187 -10.28 -4.87 -6.83
CA ASP A 187 -11.59 -4.84 -7.49
C ASP A 187 -12.41 -6.12 -7.27
N GLU A 188 -11.77 -7.25 -6.99
CA GLU A 188 -12.43 -8.56 -7.06
C GLU A 188 -12.50 -9.29 -5.71
N TRP A 189 -11.56 -9.02 -4.80
CA TRP A 189 -11.56 -9.67 -3.51
C TRP A 189 -12.25 -8.84 -2.44
N HIS A 190 -13.40 -9.31 -1.97
CA HIS A 190 -14.12 -8.75 -0.83
C HIS A 190 -13.97 -9.71 0.36
N PHE A 191 -13.43 -9.18 1.47
CA PHE A 191 -13.37 -9.93 2.73
C PHE A 191 -14.78 -10.03 3.33
N ASN A 192 -15.48 -11.14 3.02
CA ASN A 192 -16.73 -11.54 3.68
C ASN A 192 -16.42 -12.49 4.83
#